data_ad5c5ea9a3c000a39638bce1664f320b
#
_entry.id   ad5c5ea9a3c000a39638bce1664f320b
#
_cell.length_a   1.000
_cell.length_b   1.000
_cell.length_c   1.000
_cell.angle_alpha   90.00
_cell.angle_beta   90.00
_cell.angle_gamma   90.00
#
_symmetry.space_group_name_H-M   'P 1'
#
loop_
_entity.id
_entity.type
_entity.pdbx_description
1 polymer ?
#
loop_
_entity_poly.entity_id
_entity_poly.type
_entity_poly.pdbx_seq_one_letter_code
_entity_poly.pdbx_strand_id
1 'polypeptide(L)'
;FLLITFFCWGSIYIVSKYALAVMGPVTVGMCRYAVSVLCLYGLLKLKGGAKKIQPEHWKYLLILGGLGYFVSIILQLGGTALLSGSLASLINSLNPVVISIMAALFLKEQITWKNVVSIVVSLIGVYIILGKGSMEINMMGVLCSIGSVILWSAASVSIRKISGYYDPVQTALYGMVIALVFNVPAAVIENVFVTRSHPTAVAIGA
;
A
#
# COMPACT_ATOMS: atom_id res chain seq x y z
N PHE A 1 15.70 -14.31 -0.93
CA PHE A 1 14.29 -13.92 -0.71
C PHE A 1 14.11 -12.40 -0.75
N LEU A 2 14.89 -11.57 0.01
CA LEU A 2 14.73 -10.11 0.05
C LEU A 2 14.85 -9.46 -1.34
N LEU A 3 15.82 -9.83 -2.16
CA LEU A 3 15.99 -9.27 -3.51
C LEU A 3 14.75 -9.52 -4.40
N ILE A 4 14.17 -10.71 -4.34
CA ILE A 4 12.95 -11.04 -5.08
C ILE A 4 11.79 -10.17 -4.60
N THR A 5 11.66 -9.99 -3.28
CA THR A 5 10.62 -9.13 -2.69
C THR A 5 10.75 -7.69 -3.15
N PHE A 6 11.96 -7.12 -3.13
CA PHE A 6 12.18 -5.75 -3.59
C PHE A 6 11.99 -5.59 -5.09
N PHE A 7 12.39 -6.60 -5.89
CA PHE A 7 12.12 -6.60 -7.33
C PHE A 7 10.62 -6.61 -7.62
N CYS A 8 9.85 -7.47 -6.96
CA CYS A 8 8.40 -7.51 -7.09
C CYS A 8 7.75 -6.20 -6.64
N TRP A 9 8.22 -5.62 -5.53
CA TRP A 9 7.70 -4.34 -5.02
C TRP A 9 8.02 -3.17 -5.96
N GLY A 10 9.22 -3.11 -6.51
CA GLY A 10 9.59 -2.09 -7.50
C GLY A 10 8.78 -2.20 -8.79
N SER A 11 8.59 -3.44 -9.29
CA SER A 11 7.82 -3.71 -10.51
C SER A 11 6.35 -3.27 -10.40
N ILE A 12 5.79 -3.31 -9.18
CA ILE A 12 4.37 -2.99 -8.97
C ILE A 12 4.02 -1.55 -9.37
N TYR A 13 4.96 -0.60 -9.22
CA TYR A 13 4.75 0.80 -9.62
C TYR A 13 4.66 0.95 -11.13
N ILE A 14 5.52 0.22 -11.86
CA ILE A 14 5.52 0.23 -13.32
C ILE A 14 4.23 -0.40 -13.85
N VAL A 15 3.89 -1.60 -13.36
CA VAL A 15 2.66 -2.31 -13.75
C VAL A 15 1.40 -1.52 -13.37
N SER A 16 1.38 -0.91 -12.16
CA SER A 16 0.26 -0.07 -11.74
C SER A 16 0.09 1.15 -12.63
N LYS A 17 1.17 1.73 -13.17
CA LYS A 17 1.06 2.88 -14.09
C LYS A 17 0.33 2.50 -15.38
N TYR A 18 0.59 1.33 -15.94
CA TYR A 18 -0.16 0.83 -17.11
C TYR A 18 -1.63 0.54 -16.77
N ALA A 19 -1.89 -0.07 -15.63
CA ALA A 19 -3.28 -0.33 -15.18
C ALA A 19 -4.05 0.98 -14.95
N LEU A 20 -3.41 1.98 -14.35
CA LEU A 20 -3.99 3.30 -14.09
C LEU A 20 -4.27 4.13 -15.37
N ALA A 21 -3.68 3.76 -16.51
CA ALA A 21 -4.00 4.37 -17.79
C ALA A 21 -5.40 3.95 -18.31
N VAL A 22 -5.93 2.82 -17.82
CA VAL A 22 -7.20 2.23 -18.29
C VAL A 22 -8.27 2.25 -17.19
N MET A 23 -7.86 2.16 -15.92
CA MET A 23 -8.76 2.04 -14.77
C MET A 23 -8.42 3.08 -13.71
N GLY A 24 -9.42 3.49 -12.92
CA GLY A 24 -9.21 4.36 -11.77
C GLY A 24 -8.45 3.67 -10.62
N PRO A 25 -7.83 4.44 -9.72
CA PRO A 25 -6.98 3.91 -8.64
C PRO A 25 -7.74 2.97 -7.69
N VAL A 26 -9.00 3.22 -7.42
CA VAL A 26 -9.81 2.35 -6.53
C VAL A 26 -10.09 1.01 -7.21
N THR A 27 -10.43 1.02 -8.49
CA THR A 27 -10.70 -0.18 -9.29
C THR A 27 -9.45 -1.06 -9.41
N VAL A 28 -8.27 -0.45 -9.65
CA VAL A 28 -6.98 -1.17 -9.64
C VAL A 28 -6.72 -1.81 -8.28
N GLY A 29 -6.96 -1.07 -7.19
CA GLY A 29 -6.86 -1.57 -5.81
C GLY A 29 -7.76 -2.76 -5.55
N MET A 30 -9.04 -2.67 -5.97
CA MET A 30 -10.01 -3.76 -5.84
C MET A 30 -9.56 -5.04 -6.56
N CYS A 31 -9.15 -4.94 -7.82
CA CYS A 31 -8.66 -6.09 -8.59
C CYS A 31 -7.44 -6.75 -7.93
N ARG A 32 -6.48 -5.95 -7.46
CA ARG A 32 -5.30 -6.45 -6.73
C ARG A 32 -5.69 -7.25 -5.49
N TYR A 33 -6.62 -6.73 -4.68
CA TYR A 33 -7.04 -7.41 -3.47
C TYR A 33 -7.88 -8.65 -3.74
N ALA A 34 -8.75 -8.64 -4.75
CA ALA A 34 -9.51 -9.82 -5.14
C ALA A 34 -8.59 -11.00 -5.45
N VAL A 35 -7.58 -10.79 -6.29
CA VAL A 35 -6.59 -11.83 -6.62
C VAL A 35 -5.77 -12.23 -5.38
N SER A 36 -5.32 -11.26 -4.58
CA SER A 36 -4.51 -11.52 -3.39
C SER A 36 -5.27 -12.33 -2.33
N VAL A 37 -6.56 -12.01 -2.10
CA VAL A 37 -7.41 -12.73 -1.16
C VAL A 37 -7.58 -14.19 -1.58
N LEU A 38 -7.81 -14.47 -2.86
CA LEU A 38 -7.91 -15.85 -3.37
C LEU A 38 -6.60 -16.63 -3.15
N CYS A 39 -5.46 -16.03 -3.49
CA CYS A 39 -4.15 -16.66 -3.30
C CYS A 39 -3.83 -16.90 -1.81
N LEU A 40 -4.04 -15.90 -0.95
CA LEU A 40 -3.77 -16.01 0.48
C LEU A 40 -4.71 -17.00 1.17
N TYR A 41 -5.98 -17.07 0.76
CA TYR A 41 -6.92 -18.04 1.25
C TYR A 41 -6.49 -19.48 0.92
N GLY A 42 -6.04 -19.71 -0.32
CA GLY A 42 -5.46 -21.01 -0.72
C GLY A 42 -4.24 -21.37 0.13
N LEU A 43 -3.30 -20.44 0.29
CA LEU A 43 -2.11 -20.64 1.12
C LEU A 43 -2.46 -20.92 2.60
N LEU A 44 -3.44 -20.22 3.14
CA LEU A 44 -3.86 -20.41 4.53
C LEU A 44 -4.49 -21.78 4.74
N LYS A 45 -5.27 -22.27 3.78
CA LYS A 45 -5.79 -23.65 3.81
C LYS A 45 -4.69 -24.70 3.79
N LEU A 46 -3.67 -24.51 2.96
CA LEU A 46 -2.52 -25.42 2.90
C LEU A 46 -1.70 -25.43 4.21
N LYS A 47 -1.70 -24.33 4.96
CA LYS A 47 -1.03 -24.22 6.27
C LYS A 47 -1.82 -24.75 7.45
N GLY A 48 -2.99 -25.33 7.25
CA GLY A 48 -3.82 -25.90 8.32
C GLY A 48 -4.94 -24.98 8.80
N GLY A 49 -5.22 -23.91 8.08
CA GLY A 49 -6.38 -23.02 8.31
C GLY A 49 -6.10 -21.84 9.25
N ALA A 50 -7.17 -21.08 9.51
CA ALA A 50 -7.11 -19.87 10.32
C ALA A 50 -7.34 -20.15 11.81
N LYS A 51 -6.59 -19.49 12.69
CA LYS A 51 -6.91 -19.42 14.12
C LYS A 51 -8.05 -18.44 14.35
N LYS A 52 -8.91 -18.73 15.33
CA LYS A 52 -10.00 -17.83 15.73
C LYS A 52 -9.43 -16.49 16.21
N ILE A 53 -9.91 -15.40 15.64
CA ILE A 53 -9.51 -14.05 16.05
C ILE A 53 -10.20 -13.68 17.37
N GLN A 54 -9.44 -13.21 18.35
CA GLN A 54 -9.97 -12.70 19.60
C GLN A 54 -10.69 -11.36 19.36
N PRO A 55 -11.83 -11.10 20.02
CA PRO A 55 -12.60 -9.86 19.81
C PRO A 55 -11.77 -8.58 19.98
N GLU A 56 -10.85 -8.59 20.96
CA GLU A 56 -9.98 -7.43 21.25
C GLU A 56 -8.97 -7.10 20.14
N HIS A 57 -8.65 -8.07 19.29
CA HIS A 57 -7.67 -7.93 18.21
C HIS A 57 -8.29 -7.41 16.91
N TRP A 58 -9.62 -7.42 16.77
CA TRP A 58 -10.30 -6.93 15.57
C TRP A 58 -10.00 -5.47 15.26
N LYS A 59 -9.83 -4.62 16.27
CA LYS A 59 -9.47 -3.22 16.10
C LYS A 59 -8.17 -3.04 15.30
N TYR A 60 -7.17 -3.90 15.52
CA TYR A 60 -5.90 -3.83 14.80
C TYR A 60 -6.05 -4.29 13.33
N LEU A 61 -6.89 -5.29 13.09
CA LEU A 61 -7.22 -5.75 11.75
C LEU A 61 -8.04 -4.71 10.98
N LEU A 62 -8.97 -4.01 11.65
CA LEU A 62 -9.71 -2.90 11.05
C LEU A 62 -8.80 -1.72 10.71
N ILE A 63 -7.85 -1.38 11.56
CA ILE A 63 -6.82 -0.35 11.27
C ILE A 63 -5.97 -0.79 10.07
N LEU A 64 -5.52 -2.05 10.06
CA LEU A 64 -4.73 -2.57 8.94
C LEU A 64 -5.52 -2.55 7.63
N GLY A 65 -6.75 -3.07 7.63
CA GLY A 65 -7.59 -3.15 6.44
C GLY A 65 -8.09 -1.79 5.98
N GLY A 66 -8.61 -0.98 6.90
CA GLY A 66 -9.19 0.32 6.59
C GLY A 66 -8.14 1.38 6.27
N LEU A 67 -7.22 1.65 7.20
CA LEU A 67 -6.19 2.68 6.98
C LEU A 67 -5.02 2.17 6.13
N GLY A 68 -4.51 0.97 6.41
CA GLY A 68 -3.34 0.43 5.73
C GLY A 68 -3.65 -0.01 4.30
N TYR A 69 -4.56 -0.94 4.13
CA TYR A 69 -4.85 -1.51 2.80
C TYR A 69 -5.87 -0.72 1.98
N PHE A 70 -6.84 -0.03 2.57
CA PHE A 70 -7.81 0.73 1.81
C PHE A 70 -7.31 2.15 1.55
N VAL A 71 -7.29 3.03 2.56
CA VAL A 71 -6.97 4.46 2.36
C VAL A 71 -5.54 4.67 1.86
N SER A 72 -4.55 4.02 2.49
CA SER A 72 -3.15 4.18 2.11
C SER A 72 -2.88 3.75 0.66
N ILE A 73 -3.46 2.64 0.21
CA ILE A 73 -3.25 2.16 -1.16
C ILE A 73 -3.97 3.02 -2.20
N ILE A 74 -5.15 3.57 -1.90
CA ILE A 74 -5.79 4.55 -2.78
C ILE A 74 -4.92 5.79 -2.94
N LEU A 75 -4.39 6.32 -1.85
CA LEU A 75 -3.45 7.44 -1.89
C LEU A 75 -2.16 7.09 -2.66
N GLN A 76 -1.63 5.88 -2.45
CA GLN A 76 -0.45 5.40 -3.19
C GLN A 76 -0.71 5.34 -4.70
N LEU A 77 -1.83 4.75 -5.10
CA LEU A 77 -2.21 4.62 -6.51
C LEU A 77 -2.54 5.98 -7.12
N GLY A 78 -3.24 6.86 -6.39
CA GLY A 78 -3.49 8.24 -6.79
C GLY A 78 -2.19 9.03 -6.97
N GLY A 79 -1.25 8.90 -6.02
CA GLY A 79 0.09 9.47 -6.16
C GLY A 79 0.84 8.93 -7.37
N THR A 80 0.77 7.61 -7.61
CA THR A 80 1.41 6.98 -8.77
C THR A 80 0.76 7.40 -10.10
N ALA A 81 -0.53 7.69 -10.12
CA ALA A 81 -1.21 8.23 -11.30
C ALA A 81 -0.69 9.63 -11.67
N LEU A 82 -0.48 10.49 -10.68
CA LEU A 82 -0.08 11.88 -10.83
C LEU A 82 1.44 12.10 -10.97
N LEU A 83 2.26 11.14 -10.55
CA LEU A 83 3.72 11.20 -10.59
C LEU A 83 4.27 10.20 -11.62
N SER A 84 5.57 10.33 -11.92
CA SER A 84 6.29 9.23 -12.57
C SER A 84 6.38 8.02 -11.65
N GLY A 85 6.35 6.80 -12.21
CA GLY A 85 6.49 5.57 -11.41
C GLY A 85 7.77 5.55 -10.57
N SER A 86 8.86 6.12 -11.09
CA SER A 86 10.14 6.25 -10.38
C SER A 86 10.02 7.17 -9.16
N LEU A 87 9.40 8.35 -9.30
CA LEU A 87 9.23 9.29 -8.20
C LEU A 87 8.27 8.75 -7.13
N ALA A 88 7.16 8.12 -7.55
CA ALA A 88 6.23 7.48 -6.62
C ALA A 88 6.90 6.34 -5.84
N SER A 89 7.68 5.48 -6.50
CA SER A 89 8.41 4.39 -5.83
C SER A 89 9.46 4.92 -4.86
N LEU A 90 10.13 6.01 -5.23
CA LEU A 90 11.13 6.67 -4.40
C LEU A 90 10.53 7.21 -3.09
N ILE A 91 9.41 7.95 -3.17
CA ILE A 91 8.72 8.44 -1.98
C ILE A 91 8.28 7.27 -1.09
N ASN A 92 7.74 6.21 -1.69
CA ASN A 92 7.32 5.02 -0.94
C ASN A 92 8.49 4.20 -0.38
N SER A 93 9.72 4.34 -0.89
CA SER A 93 10.92 3.74 -0.30
C SER A 93 11.26 4.30 1.10
N LEU A 94 10.65 5.42 1.48
CA LEU A 94 10.74 5.97 2.84
C LEU A 94 9.89 5.20 3.87
N ASN A 95 9.05 4.24 3.46
CA ASN A 95 8.24 3.44 4.38
C ASN A 95 9.04 2.84 5.56
N PRO A 96 10.21 2.18 5.37
CA PRO A 96 10.96 1.63 6.48
C PRO A 96 11.42 2.69 7.49
N VAL A 97 11.73 3.88 6.99
CA VAL A 97 12.14 5.03 7.81
C VAL A 97 10.99 5.48 8.69
N VAL A 98 9.82 5.76 8.09
CA VAL A 98 8.65 6.24 8.81
C VAL A 98 8.11 5.18 9.76
N ILE A 99 8.12 3.89 9.37
CA ILE A 99 7.77 2.76 10.25
C ILE A 99 8.69 2.73 11.47
N SER A 100 10.00 2.91 11.30
CA SER A 100 10.97 2.89 12.40
C SER A 100 10.75 4.06 13.37
N ILE A 101 10.48 5.26 12.84
CA ILE A 101 10.19 6.44 13.65
C ILE A 101 8.88 6.23 14.42
N MET A 102 7.82 5.77 13.75
CA MET A 102 6.54 5.50 14.40
C MET A 102 6.62 4.37 15.44
N ALA A 103 7.38 3.31 15.17
CA ALA A 103 7.61 2.24 16.14
C ALA A 103 8.32 2.77 17.40
N ALA A 104 9.32 3.63 17.24
CA ALA A 104 9.98 4.28 18.37
C ALA A 104 9.02 5.16 19.19
N LEU A 105 8.17 5.94 18.52
CA LEU A 105 7.22 6.85 19.19
C LEU A 105 6.06 6.10 19.87
N PHE A 106 5.43 5.12 19.18
CA PHE A 106 4.22 4.49 19.68
C PHE A 106 4.45 3.18 20.45
N LEU A 107 5.51 2.43 20.11
CA LEU A 107 5.86 1.18 20.79
C LEU A 107 7.04 1.36 21.76
N LYS A 108 7.63 2.56 21.81
CA LYS A 108 8.84 2.86 22.61
C LYS A 108 10.01 1.91 22.28
N GLU A 109 10.06 1.44 21.03
CA GLU A 109 11.17 0.62 20.54
C GLU A 109 12.43 1.50 20.42
N GLN A 110 13.59 0.93 20.77
CA GLN A 110 14.84 1.66 20.61
C GLN A 110 15.25 1.72 19.14
N ILE A 111 15.55 2.94 18.66
CA ILE A 111 16.10 3.12 17.32
C ILE A 111 17.53 2.57 17.34
N THR A 112 17.75 1.47 16.63
CA THR A 112 19.07 0.87 16.53
C THR A 112 19.95 1.64 15.55
N TRP A 113 21.26 1.58 15.71
CA TRP A 113 22.21 2.17 14.75
C TRP A 113 21.97 1.70 13.31
N LYS A 114 21.53 0.45 13.13
CA LYS A 114 21.17 -0.10 11.82
C LYS A 114 20.00 0.67 11.18
N ASN A 115 19.02 1.06 11.98
CA ASN A 115 17.89 1.88 11.51
C ASN A 115 18.38 3.26 11.06
N VAL A 116 19.28 3.89 11.84
CA VAL A 116 19.85 5.20 11.47
C VAL A 116 20.62 5.12 10.15
N VAL A 117 21.47 4.12 9.97
CA VAL A 117 22.20 3.90 8.71
C VAL A 117 21.22 3.70 7.54
N SER A 118 20.18 2.89 7.72
CA SER A 118 19.15 2.66 6.69
C SER A 118 18.43 3.96 6.30
N ILE A 119 18.11 4.82 7.27
CA ILE A 119 17.51 6.14 7.05
C ILE A 119 18.44 7.01 6.19
N VAL A 120 19.70 7.13 6.58
CA VAL A 120 20.70 7.96 5.88
C VAL A 120 20.88 7.47 4.44
N VAL A 121 21.05 6.16 4.24
CA VAL A 121 21.22 5.57 2.90
C VAL A 121 19.97 5.81 2.03
N SER A 122 18.75 5.67 2.61
CA SER A 122 17.52 5.95 1.89
C SER A 122 17.41 7.42 1.46
N LEU A 123 17.74 8.36 2.35
CA LEU A 123 17.72 9.79 2.05
C LEU A 123 18.74 10.18 0.97
N ILE A 124 19.95 9.59 1.01
CA ILE A 124 20.97 9.79 -0.04
C ILE A 124 20.44 9.27 -1.38
N GLY A 125 19.81 8.09 -1.42
CA GLY A 125 19.21 7.54 -2.62
C GLY A 125 18.14 8.46 -3.21
N VAL A 126 17.26 9.00 -2.37
CA VAL A 126 16.25 10.01 -2.75
C VAL A 126 16.91 11.24 -3.34
N TYR A 127 17.93 11.79 -2.68
CA TYR A 127 18.64 12.99 -3.13
C TYR A 127 19.30 12.79 -4.51
N ILE A 128 19.98 11.65 -4.73
CA ILE A 128 20.64 11.34 -6.01
C ILE A 128 19.63 11.26 -7.15
N ILE A 129 18.45 10.70 -6.91
CA ILE A 129 17.43 10.54 -7.96
C ILE A 129 16.75 11.87 -8.27
N LEU A 130 16.43 12.67 -7.25
CA LEU A 130 15.83 14.00 -7.43
C LEU A 130 16.79 14.99 -8.13
N GLY A 131 18.10 14.86 -7.87
CA GLY A 131 19.12 15.75 -8.46
C GLY A 131 19.40 15.52 -9.94
N LYS A 132 18.89 14.44 -10.55
CA LYS A 132 19.22 14.04 -11.94
C LYS A 132 18.18 14.40 -13.01
N GLY A 133 17.08 15.06 -12.66
CA GLY A 133 16.04 15.32 -13.66
C GLY A 133 15.20 16.55 -13.38
N SER A 134 14.89 17.31 -14.44
CA SER A 134 13.77 18.25 -14.49
C SER A 134 12.45 17.46 -14.55
N MET A 135 12.04 16.86 -13.41
CA MET A 135 10.74 16.20 -13.34
C MET A 135 9.68 17.24 -13.04
N GLU A 136 8.63 17.28 -13.85
CA GLU A 136 7.42 18.02 -13.47
C GLU A 136 6.85 17.35 -12.20
N ILE A 137 6.95 18.05 -11.07
CA ILE A 137 6.51 17.57 -9.77
C ILE A 137 5.08 18.02 -9.56
N ASN A 138 4.14 17.10 -9.64
CA ASN A 138 2.77 17.34 -9.23
C ASN A 138 2.69 17.28 -7.69
N MET A 139 2.47 18.44 -7.05
CA MET A 139 2.43 18.55 -5.59
C MET A 139 1.34 17.69 -4.95
N MET A 140 0.17 17.56 -5.60
CA MET A 140 -0.91 16.68 -5.11
C MET A 140 -0.46 15.21 -5.12
N GLY A 141 0.25 14.78 -6.15
CA GLY A 141 0.81 13.43 -6.22
C GLY A 141 1.83 13.15 -5.11
N VAL A 142 2.67 14.14 -4.78
CA VAL A 142 3.62 14.06 -3.65
C VAL A 142 2.88 13.94 -2.33
N LEU A 143 1.87 14.79 -2.08
CA LEU A 143 1.07 14.76 -0.86
C LEU A 143 0.34 13.42 -0.68
N CYS A 144 -0.27 12.89 -1.74
CA CYS A 144 -0.89 11.57 -1.73
C CYS A 144 0.13 10.46 -1.40
N SER A 145 1.31 10.48 -2.01
CA SER A 145 2.37 9.49 -1.74
C SER A 145 2.89 9.57 -0.30
N ILE A 146 3.12 10.77 0.24
CA ILE A 146 3.53 10.95 1.64
C ILE A 146 2.42 10.50 2.60
N GLY A 147 1.17 10.89 2.34
CA GLY A 147 0.01 10.44 3.12
C GLY A 147 -0.12 8.92 3.15
N SER A 148 0.10 8.27 2.01
CA SER A 148 0.17 6.81 1.91
C SER A 148 1.24 6.22 2.83
N VAL A 149 2.47 6.73 2.78
CA VAL A 149 3.59 6.27 3.62
C VAL A 149 3.25 6.40 5.11
N ILE A 150 2.66 7.52 5.53
CA ILE A 150 2.29 7.76 6.93
C ILE A 150 1.22 6.76 7.39
N LEU A 151 0.13 6.61 6.62
CA LEU A 151 -0.98 5.72 6.98
C LEU A 151 -0.56 4.24 6.96
N TRP A 152 0.23 3.84 5.98
CA TRP A 152 0.79 2.49 5.93
C TRP A 152 1.70 2.20 7.12
N SER A 153 2.54 3.15 7.50
CA SER A 153 3.43 3.02 8.64
C SER A 153 2.64 2.93 9.96
N ALA A 154 1.61 3.75 10.14
CA ALA A 154 0.74 3.68 11.31
C ALA A 154 0.02 2.32 11.43
N ALA A 155 -0.53 1.82 10.32
CA ALA A 155 -1.15 0.50 10.28
C ALA A 155 -0.15 -0.63 10.57
N SER A 156 1.05 -0.55 9.98
CA SER A 156 2.14 -1.52 10.20
C SER A 156 2.61 -1.58 11.65
N VAL A 157 2.72 -0.44 12.30
CA VAL A 157 3.07 -0.36 13.73
C VAL A 157 1.93 -0.89 14.60
N SER A 158 0.68 -0.58 14.25
CA SER A 158 -0.50 -1.06 14.99
C SER A 158 -0.60 -2.59 14.97
N ILE A 159 -0.38 -3.23 13.81
CA ILE A 159 -0.49 -4.68 13.67
C ILE A 159 0.63 -5.44 14.38
N ARG A 160 1.78 -4.83 14.65
CA ARG A 160 2.88 -5.45 15.42
C ARG A 160 2.43 -5.91 16.80
N LYS A 161 1.43 -5.24 17.40
CA LYS A 161 0.89 -5.60 18.71
C LYS A 161 0.27 -7.00 18.74
N ILE A 162 -0.19 -7.50 17.61
CA ILE A 162 -0.84 -8.83 17.52
C ILE A 162 -0.06 -9.82 16.62
N SER A 163 1.09 -9.41 16.06
CA SER A 163 1.87 -10.24 15.14
C SER A 163 2.40 -11.54 15.74
N GLY A 164 2.55 -11.62 17.07
CA GLY A 164 2.96 -12.85 17.77
C GLY A 164 1.83 -13.87 17.98
N TYR A 165 0.56 -13.49 17.80
CA TYR A 165 -0.60 -14.35 18.05
C TYR A 165 -1.09 -15.10 16.80
N TYR A 166 -0.89 -14.53 15.61
CA TYR A 166 -1.45 -15.03 14.36
C TYR A 166 -0.40 -15.20 13.28
N ASP A 167 -0.63 -16.14 12.35
CA ASP A 167 0.21 -16.28 11.17
C ASP A 167 0.12 -15.00 10.30
N PRO A 168 1.26 -14.50 9.78
CA PRO A 168 1.28 -13.32 8.92
C PRO A 168 0.36 -13.43 7.69
N VAL A 169 0.21 -14.64 7.12
CA VAL A 169 -0.70 -14.90 5.99
C VAL A 169 -2.14 -14.67 6.40
N GLN A 170 -2.53 -15.15 7.59
CA GLN A 170 -3.86 -14.93 8.14
C GLN A 170 -4.13 -13.44 8.37
N THR A 171 -3.19 -12.73 8.99
CA THR A 171 -3.30 -11.31 9.27
C THR A 171 -3.45 -10.49 7.99
N ALA A 172 -2.63 -10.78 6.97
CA ALA A 172 -2.72 -10.15 5.67
C ALA A 172 -4.06 -10.44 4.97
N LEU A 173 -4.51 -11.71 4.99
CA LEU A 173 -5.79 -12.10 4.40
C LEU A 173 -6.96 -11.31 5.00
N TYR A 174 -7.07 -11.29 6.34
CA TYR A 174 -8.17 -10.57 7.00
C TYR A 174 -8.11 -9.06 6.73
N GLY A 175 -6.92 -8.46 6.75
CA GLY A 175 -6.74 -7.05 6.39
C GLY A 175 -7.17 -6.75 4.95
N MET A 176 -6.80 -7.61 3.99
CA MET A 176 -7.18 -7.44 2.58
C MET A 176 -8.67 -7.71 2.33
N VAL A 177 -9.30 -8.64 3.05
CA VAL A 177 -10.76 -8.86 2.99
C VAL A 177 -11.49 -7.61 3.48
N ILE A 178 -11.06 -7.02 4.61
CA ILE A 178 -11.63 -5.77 5.12
C ILE A 178 -11.46 -4.65 4.08
N ALA A 179 -10.27 -4.50 3.52
CA ALA A 179 -10.03 -3.52 2.47
C ALA A 179 -10.91 -3.74 1.24
N LEU A 180 -11.11 -4.99 0.83
CA LEU A 180 -11.96 -5.33 -0.32
C LEU A 180 -13.43 -4.94 -0.07
N VAL A 181 -13.93 -5.14 1.15
CA VAL A 181 -15.28 -4.70 1.55
C VAL A 181 -15.45 -3.19 1.36
N PHE A 182 -14.44 -2.38 1.67
CA PHE A 182 -14.47 -0.93 1.43
C PHE A 182 -14.20 -0.57 -0.04
N ASN A 183 -13.33 -1.31 -0.73
CA ASN A 183 -12.99 -1.03 -2.13
C ASN A 183 -14.15 -1.30 -3.10
N VAL A 184 -14.98 -2.34 -2.87
CA VAL A 184 -16.09 -2.68 -3.76
C VAL A 184 -17.06 -1.51 -3.94
N PRO A 185 -17.66 -0.92 -2.88
CA PRO A 185 -18.55 0.23 -3.04
C PRO A 185 -17.82 1.45 -3.59
N ALA A 186 -16.57 1.69 -3.18
CA ALA A 186 -15.80 2.81 -3.67
C ALA A 186 -15.46 2.69 -5.17
N ALA A 187 -15.16 1.48 -5.66
CA ALA A 187 -14.93 1.22 -7.08
C ALA A 187 -16.20 1.39 -7.91
N VAL A 188 -17.36 1.01 -7.39
CA VAL A 188 -18.66 1.27 -8.06
C VAL A 188 -18.88 2.78 -8.20
N ILE A 189 -18.64 3.54 -7.14
CA ILE A 189 -18.75 4.99 -7.16
C ILE A 189 -17.77 5.59 -8.18
N GLU A 190 -16.48 5.19 -8.14
CA GLU A 190 -15.46 5.65 -9.08
C GLU A 190 -15.90 5.43 -10.53
N ASN A 191 -16.36 4.23 -10.88
CA ASN A 191 -16.79 3.90 -12.25
C ASN A 191 -18.04 4.67 -12.68
N VAL A 192 -19.00 4.87 -11.79
CA VAL A 192 -20.19 5.70 -12.10
C VAL A 192 -19.80 7.14 -12.39
N PHE A 193 -18.86 7.72 -11.62
CA PHE A 193 -18.39 9.08 -11.87
C PHE A 193 -17.56 9.17 -13.17
N VAL A 194 -16.66 8.22 -13.43
CA VAL A 194 -15.86 8.18 -14.66
C VAL A 194 -16.75 8.02 -15.89
N THR A 195 -17.73 7.12 -15.86
CA THR A 195 -18.70 6.94 -16.97
C THR A 195 -19.52 8.20 -17.24
N ARG A 196 -19.88 8.95 -16.20
CA ARG A 196 -20.61 10.23 -16.35
C ARG A 196 -19.72 11.34 -16.91
N SER A 197 -18.42 11.35 -16.56
CA SER A 197 -17.49 12.40 -16.98
C SER A 197 -16.95 12.20 -18.40
N HIS A 198 -16.84 10.94 -18.85
CA HIS A 198 -16.32 10.58 -20.17
C HIS A 198 -17.13 9.45 -20.82
N PRO A 199 -18.34 9.74 -21.33
CA PRO A 199 -19.19 8.71 -21.95
C PRO A 199 -18.57 8.07 -23.20
N THR A 200 -17.61 8.73 -23.84
CA THR A 200 -16.89 8.24 -25.04
C THR A 200 -15.70 7.31 -24.73
N ALA A 201 -15.12 7.35 -23.54
CA ALA A 201 -13.99 6.50 -23.19
C ALA A 201 -14.38 5.02 -23.02
N VAL A 202 -15.64 4.74 -22.70
CA VAL A 202 -16.17 3.37 -22.56
C VAL A 202 -16.44 2.73 -23.92
N ALA A 203 -16.66 3.52 -24.98
CA ALA A 203 -16.94 3.01 -26.32
C ALA A 203 -15.70 2.56 -27.11
N ILE A 204 -14.49 2.90 -26.63
CA ILE A 204 -13.22 2.54 -27.31
C ILE A 204 -12.61 1.25 -26.75
N GLY A 205 -13.12 0.73 -25.63
CA GLY A 205 -12.64 -0.50 -24.96
C GLY A 205 -13.54 -1.72 -25.13
N ALA A 206 -14.56 -1.66 -25.99
CA ALA A 206 -15.43 -2.77 -26.40
C ALA A 206 -15.11 -3.14 -27.91
#